data_be1a718f0f9b5751f3e091221173e868
#
_entry.id   be1a718f0f9b5751f3e091221173e868
#
_cell.length_a   1.000
_cell.length_b   1.000
_cell.length_c   1.000
_cell.angle_alpha   90.00
_cell.angle_beta   90.00
_cell.angle_gamma   90.00
#
_symmetry.space_group_name_H-M   'P 1'
#
loop_
_entity.id
_entity.type
_entity.pdbx_description
1 polymer ?
#
loop_
_entity_poly.entity_id
_entity_poly.type
_entity_poly.pdbx_seq_one_letter_code
_entity_poly.pdbx_strand_id
1 'polypeptide(L)'
;MNKWLEGIALGMFLSMVSCSNGSSSSDELLDSVAIVVVNNEEVSLEQFKAELKMYKKKFRVHSTEEILPEELTWLKNRVLEQTVHNTLLRQEIKKNEIEISQEELNEVLLKAEAGYPDDSFKRQLEFVGLTRKEWEYTIENNLLIKKLISNLVNSKVSVSDGEMRRYFEANESRFHKREQVRALHIMVETEEEIRLIQKELQSKQKDFSELAKEFSLGPEGTLGGDLGYFEAGQMPEEFDNVFKLKIDGVSNIIRTPYGFHLFKVIDKIKERKMSFDESKKPVEQFLLQEPQDTAFQKWLVQLKEKSEIEINYDFFEKIN
;
A
#
# COMPACT_ATOMS: atom_id res chain seq x y z
N MET A 1 7.41 2.20 1.92
CA MET A 1 6.18 2.88 2.39
C MET A 1 6.12 2.63 3.88
N ASN A 2 6.24 3.67 4.69
CA ASN A 2 6.41 3.53 6.13
C ASN A 2 5.15 2.92 6.75
N LYS A 3 5.26 1.78 7.41
CA LYS A 3 4.16 1.11 8.14
C LYS A 3 3.42 2.01 9.15
N TRP A 4 4.06 3.10 9.56
CA TRP A 4 3.52 4.10 10.49
C TRP A 4 2.42 4.98 9.86
N LEU A 5 2.55 5.34 8.59
CA LEU A 5 1.53 6.12 7.89
C LEU A 5 0.22 5.34 7.70
N GLU A 6 0.29 4.02 7.61
CA GLU A 6 -0.92 3.17 7.57
C GLU A 6 -1.71 3.17 8.90
N GLY A 7 -1.04 3.48 10.02
CA GLY A 7 -1.67 3.56 11.34
C GLY A 7 -2.35 4.89 11.66
N ILE A 8 -1.80 5.99 11.16
CA ILE A 8 -2.27 7.36 11.45
C ILE A 8 -3.49 7.73 10.58
N ALA A 9 -3.59 7.14 9.42
CA ALA A 9 -4.43 7.58 8.33
C ALA A 9 -5.92 7.24 8.39
N LEU A 10 -6.42 6.53 9.38
CA LEU A 10 -7.80 6.02 9.35
C LEU A 10 -8.74 6.63 10.40
N GLY A 11 -8.36 7.71 11.04
CA GLY A 11 -9.10 8.26 12.17
C GLY A 11 -9.61 9.70 12.05
N MET A 12 -9.41 10.39 10.92
CA MET A 12 -9.92 11.74 10.78
C MET A 12 -11.30 11.74 10.13
N PHE A 13 -12.34 11.82 10.95
CA PHE A 13 -13.71 12.04 10.48
C PHE A 13 -14.09 13.52 10.55
N LEU A 14 -14.81 13.93 9.52
CA LEU A 14 -15.42 15.25 9.35
C LEU A 14 -16.42 15.53 10.49
N SER A 15 -16.24 16.58 11.23
CA SER A 15 -17.34 17.25 11.89
C SER A 15 -18.16 18.03 10.85
N MET A 16 -19.05 17.35 10.14
CA MET A 16 -20.13 18.05 9.48
C MET A 16 -21.13 18.45 10.57
N VAL A 17 -21.14 19.71 10.94
CA VAL A 17 -22.25 20.29 11.66
C VAL A 17 -23.46 20.23 10.74
N SER A 18 -24.26 19.17 10.89
CA SER A 18 -25.60 19.10 10.35
C SER A 18 -26.50 19.88 11.28
N CYS A 19 -26.88 21.08 10.89
CA CYS A 19 -27.98 21.76 11.51
C CYS A 19 -29.27 21.00 11.20
N SER A 20 -29.68 20.10 12.08
CA SER A 20 -31.04 19.54 12.10
C SER A 20 -31.83 20.23 13.19
N ASN A 21 -32.89 20.91 12.82
CA ASN A 21 -33.87 21.46 13.73
C ASN A 21 -34.62 20.37 14.48
N GLY A 22 -34.65 20.49 15.79
CA GLY A 22 -35.80 20.12 16.64
C GLY A 22 -35.83 18.71 17.22
N SER A 23 -35.36 18.61 18.40
CA SER A 23 -35.90 18.02 19.65
C SER A 23 -34.70 17.78 20.59
N SER A 24 -34.57 18.61 21.59
CA SER A 24 -33.55 18.46 22.63
C SER A 24 -33.89 17.27 23.52
N SER A 25 -33.30 16.10 23.22
CA SER A 25 -33.22 15.01 24.16
C SER A 25 -31.98 15.20 25.03
N SER A 26 -32.01 14.70 26.26
CA SER A 26 -30.86 14.70 27.19
C SER A 26 -29.61 14.07 26.57
N ASP A 27 -29.77 13.21 25.58
CA ASP A 27 -28.68 12.52 24.86
C ASP A 27 -27.90 13.45 23.89
N GLU A 28 -28.58 14.41 23.23
CA GLU A 28 -27.91 15.41 22.36
C GLU A 28 -27.01 16.37 23.16
N LEU A 29 -27.43 16.72 24.39
CA LEU A 29 -26.63 17.55 25.29
C LEU A 29 -25.40 16.78 25.81
N LEU A 30 -25.49 15.48 26.03
CA LEU A 30 -24.37 14.65 26.43
C LEU A 30 -23.35 14.44 25.31
N ASP A 31 -23.80 14.28 24.08
CA ASP A 31 -22.93 14.05 22.93
C ASP A 31 -22.11 15.29 22.51
N SER A 32 -22.54 16.50 22.91
CA SER A 32 -21.79 17.74 22.74
C SER A 32 -20.70 17.99 23.77
N VAL A 33 -20.62 17.16 24.82
CA VAL A 33 -19.58 17.32 25.88
C VAL A 33 -18.20 17.06 25.30
N ALA A 34 -17.25 17.95 25.59
CA ALA A 34 -15.86 17.76 25.22
C ALA A 34 -15.24 16.62 26.04
N ILE A 35 -14.73 15.61 25.36
CA ILE A 35 -13.98 14.48 25.96
C ILE A 35 -12.51 14.82 26.13
N VAL A 36 -11.96 15.55 25.18
CA VAL A 36 -10.60 16.06 25.26
C VAL A 36 -10.53 17.44 24.64
N VAL A 37 -9.74 18.31 25.25
CA VAL A 37 -9.41 19.64 24.71
C VAL A 37 -7.92 19.65 24.42
N VAL A 38 -7.53 20.02 23.22
CA VAL A 38 -6.14 20.10 22.79
C VAL A 38 -5.86 21.52 22.27
N ASN A 39 -5.09 22.32 23.01
CA ASN A 39 -4.79 23.72 22.67
C ASN A 39 -6.06 24.50 22.31
N ASN A 40 -7.08 24.53 23.13
CA ASN A 40 -8.38 25.18 22.92
C ASN A 40 -9.26 24.57 21.82
N GLU A 41 -8.90 23.46 21.23
CA GLU A 41 -9.73 22.72 20.28
C GLU A 41 -10.44 21.55 20.99
N GLU A 42 -11.75 21.63 21.04
CA GLU A 42 -12.58 20.60 21.70
C GLU A 42 -12.85 19.44 20.75
N VAL A 43 -12.73 18.22 21.29
CA VAL A 43 -13.21 16.99 20.65
C VAL A 43 -14.39 16.47 21.43
N SER A 44 -15.56 16.43 20.79
CA SER A 44 -16.81 16.03 21.45
C SER A 44 -16.88 14.52 21.69
N LEU A 45 -17.78 14.13 22.62
CA LEU A 45 -18.10 12.71 22.86
C LEU A 45 -18.60 12.02 21.58
N GLU A 46 -19.40 12.68 20.77
CA GLU A 46 -19.90 12.16 19.49
C GLU A 46 -18.74 11.82 18.54
N GLN A 47 -17.79 12.77 18.36
CA GLN A 47 -16.61 12.56 17.52
C GLN A 47 -15.76 11.39 18.04
N PHE A 48 -15.55 11.33 19.35
CA PHE A 48 -14.78 10.25 19.96
C PHE A 48 -15.45 8.87 19.77
N LYS A 49 -16.78 8.79 19.99
CA LYS A 49 -17.55 7.56 19.75
C LYS A 49 -17.47 7.12 18.28
N ALA A 50 -17.53 8.06 17.33
CA ALA A 50 -17.38 7.76 15.91
C ALA A 50 -15.99 7.16 15.60
N GLU A 51 -14.92 7.75 16.13
CA GLU A 51 -13.56 7.21 16.00
C GLU A 51 -13.44 5.81 16.65
N LEU A 52 -13.98 5.62 17.86
CA LEU A 52 -13.97 4.34 18.55
C LEU A 52 -14.70 3.25 17.74
N LYS A 53 -15.85 3.57 17.16
CA LYS A 53 -16.62 2.67 16.28
C LYS A 53 -15.80 2.27 15.05
N MET A 54 -15.11 3.22 14.43
CA MET A 54 -14.20 2.93 13.30
C MET A 54 -13.05 2.03 13.71
N TYR A 55 -12.45 2.26 14.87
CA TYR A 55 -11.39 1.43 15.40
C TYR A 55 -11.86 0.00 15.69
N LYS A 56 -13.02 -0.16 16.36
CA LYS A 56 -13.66 -1.47 16.58
C LYS A 56 -13.83 -2.22 15.24
N LYS A 57 -14.35 -1.55 14.21
CA LYS A 57 -14.52 -2.13 12.86
C LYS A 57 -13.19 -2.55 12.24
N LYS A 58 -12.15 -1.72 12.32
CA LYS A 58 -10.81 -1.99 11.77
C LYS A 58 -10.18 -3.25 12.37
N PHE A 59 -10.31 -3.44 13.67
CA PHE A 59 -9.76 -4.60 14.38
C PHE A 59 -10.69 -5.82 14.37
N ARG A 60 -11.78 -5.78 13.57
CA ARG A 60 -12.78 -6.86 13.48
C ARG A 60 -13.35 -7.28 14.83
N VAL A 61 -13.42 -6.35 15.75
CA VAL A 61 -14.12 -6.55 17.02
C VAL A 61 -15.61 -6.56 16.69
N HIS A 62 -16.14 -7.77 16.49
CA HIS A 62 -17.54 -7.94 16.10
C HIS A 62 -18.44 -7.57 17.28
N SER A 63 -19.52 -6.85 16.97
CA SER A 63 -20.54 -6.42 17.94
C SER A 63 -21.32 -7.57 18.62
N THR A 64 -21.03 -8.82 18.27
CA THR A 64 -21.68 -10.03 18.78
C THR A 64 -20.89 -10.74 19.88
N GLU A 65 -19.62 -10.40 20.09
CA GLU A 65 -18.84 -10.89 21.22
C GLU A 65 -18.78 -9.79 22.28
N GLU A 66 -19.02 -10.14 23.53
CA GLU A 66 -18.81 -9.23 24.66
C GLU A 66 -17.33 -8.87 24.71
N ILE A 67 -17.00 -7.62 24.37
CA ILE A 67 -15.65 -7.08 24.53
C ILE A 67 -15.34 -7.11 26.02
N LEU A 68 -14.24 -7.72 26.41
CA LEU A 68 -13.79 -7.70 27.79
C LEU A 68 -13.56 -6.25 28.25
N PRO A 69 -13.90 -5.88 29.48
CA PRO A 69 -13.72 -4.51 29.97
C PRO A 69 -12.29 -3.98 29.80
N GLU A 70 -11.31 -4.85 29.96
CA GLU A 70 -9.89 -4.52 29.76
C GLU A 70 -9.56 -4.19 28.29
N GLU A 71 -10.13 -4.93 27.34
CA GLU A 71 -9.96 -4.69 25.90
C GLU A 71 -10.63 -3.38 25.50
N LEU A 72 -11.83 -3.11 26.02
CA LEU A 72 -12.51 -1.84 25.77
C LEU A 72 -11.70 -0.66 26.33
N THR A 73 -11.16 -0.81 27.52
CA THR A 73 -10.31 0.21 28.14
C THR A 73 -9.05 0.45 27.30
N TRP A 74 -8.39 -0.60 26.83
CA TRP A 74 -7.25 -0.49 25.93
C TRP A 74 -7.62 0.23 24.63
N LEU A 75 -8.73 -0.16 24.00
CA LEU A 75 -9.24 0.48 22.78
C LEU A 75 -9.52 1.97 22.98
N LYS A 76 -10.23 2.33 24.07
CA LYS A 76 -10.56 3.72 24.40
C LYS A 76 -9.28 4.56 24.54
N ASN A 77 -8.29 4.07 25.29
CA ASN A 77 -7.02 4.76 25.46
C ASN A 77 -6.26 4.91 24.13
N ARG A 78 -6.28 3.88 23.28
CA ARG A 78 -5.64 3.94 21.96
C ARG A 78 -6.30 4.95 21.05
N VAL A 79 -7.62 5.00 21.05
CA VAL A 79 -8.39 5.99 20.28
C VAL A 79 -8.12 7.38 20.80
N LEU A 80 -8.12 7.60 22.13
CA LEU A 80 -7.83 8.89 22.73
C LEU A 80 -6.43 9.40 22.34
N GLU A 81 -5.43 8.55 22.43
CA GLU A 81 -4.08 8.88 21.99
C GLU A 81 -4.03 9.29 20.52
N GLN A 82 -4.72 8.54 19.67
CA GLN A 82 -4.78 8.83 18.24
C GLN A 82 -5.52 10.14 17.95
N THR A 83 -6.63 10.40 18.64
CA THR A 83 -7.40 11.64 18.54
C THR A 83 -6.53 12.85 18.90
N VAL A 84 -5.80 12.78 20.01
CA VAL A 84 -4.87 13.83 20.42
C VAL A 84 -3.78 14.04 19.33
N HIS A 85 -3.16 12.97 18.84
CA HIS A 85 -2.15 13.08 17.80
C HIS A 85 -2.70 13.71 16.53
N ASN A 86 -3.88 13.27 16.07
CA ASN A 86 -4.51 13.81 14.86
C ASN A 86 -4.84 15.28 15.01
N THR A 87 -5.32 15.70 16.17
CA THR A 87 -5.62 17.11 16.46
C THR A 87 -4.34 17.95 16.43
N LEU A 88 -3.27 17.51 17.07
CA LEU A 88 -1.99 18.20 17.06
C LEU A 88 -1.40 18.31 15.65
N LEU A 89 -1.45 17.23 14.86
CA LEU A 89 -0.97 17.24 13.47
C LEU A 89 -1.77 18.21 12.60
N ARG A 90 -3.09 18.25 12.76
CA ARG A 90 -3.97 19.19 12.05
C ARG A 90 -3.65 20.65 12.42
N GLN A 91 -3.41 20.93 13.70
CA GLN A 91 -3.00 22.24 14.16
C GLN A 91 -1.63 22.65 13.57
N GLU A 92 -0.66 21.74 13.52
CA GLU A 92 0.64 22.00 12.91
C GLU A 92 0.54 22.16 11.38
N ILE A 93 -0.34 21.44 10.68
CA ILE A 93 -0.64 21.64 9.26
C ILE A 93 -1.13 23.07 9.03
N LYS A 94 -2.12 23.50 9.81
CA LYS A 94 -2.68 24.86 9.72
C LYS A 94 -1.65 25.94 10.05
N LYS A 95 -0.90 25.76 11.13
CA LYS A 95 0.13 26.71 11.61
C LYS A 95 1.29 26.89 10.61
N ASN A 96 1.67 25.83 9.90
CA ASN A 96 2.75 25.86 8.92
C ASN A 96 2.25 26.05 7.49
N GLU A 97 0.98 26.38 7.29
CA GLU A 97 0.35 26.63 5.99
C GLU A 97 0.65 25.50 4.97
N ILE A 98 0.54 24.25 5.45
CA ILE A 98 0.78 23.08 4.59
C ILE A 98 -0.45 22.87 3.72
N GLU A 99 -0.27 22.96 2.43
CA GLU A 99 -1.32 22.81 1.43
C GLU A 99 -0.92 21.75 0.39
N ILE A 100 -1.90 21.14 -0.24
CA ILE A 100 -1.75 20.28 -1.44
C ILE A 100 -2.54 20.87 -2.58
N SER A 101 -2.02 20.80 -3.78
CA SER A 101 -2.76 21.27 -4.96
C SER A 101 -3.81 20.23 -5.38
N GLN A 102 -4.82 20.69 -6.11
CA GLN A 102 -5.84 19.78 -6.65
C GLN A 102 -5.22 18.76 -7.62
N GLU A 103 -4.15 19.15 -8.33
CA GLU A 103 -3.42 18.27 -9.23
C GLU A 103 -2.70 17.16 -8.47
N GLU A 104 -2.00 17.51 -7.35
CA GLU A 104 -1.35 16.51 -6.48
C GLU A 104 -2.37 15.50 -5.93
N LEU A 105 -3.52 15.99 -5.46
CA LEU A 105 -4.59 15.14 -4.93
C LEU A 105 -5.13 14.22 -6.02
N ASN A 106 -5.49 14.76 -7.18
CA ASN A 106 -6.06 14.00 -8.29
C ASN A 106 -5.09 12.91 -8.79
N GLU A 107 -3.78 13.21 -8.87
CA GLU A 107 -2.78 12.23 -9.27
C GLU A 107 -2.74 11.02 -8.31
N VAL A 108 -2.83 11.27 -7.01
CA VAL A 108 -2.81 10.20 -6.00
C VAL A 108 -4.12 9.40 -6.02
N LEU A 109 -5.28 10.06 -6.17
CA LEU A 109 -6.57 9.40 -6.28
C LEU A 109 -6.61 8.47 -7.51
N LEU A 110 -6.19 8.95 -8.67
CA LEU A 110 -6.12 8.15 -9.90
C LEU A 110 -5.19 6.94 -9.75
N LYS A 111 -4.02 7.12 -9.14
CA LYS A 111 -3.09 6.00 -8.89
C LYS A 111 -3.65 4.97 -7.92
N ALA A 112 -4.40 5.41 -6.91
CA ALA A 112 -5.01 4.51 -5.94
C ALA A 112 -6.17 3.71 -6.55
N GLU A 113 -6.91 4.28 -7.49
CA GLU A 113 -7.99 3.63 -8.22
C GLU A 113 -7.50 2.69 -9.33
N ALA A 114 -6.37 3.02 -9.98
CA ALA A 114 -5.84 2.27 -11.14
C ALA A 114 -5.54 0.78 -10.87
N GLY A 115 -5.41 0.37 -9.60
CA GLY A 115 -5.23 -1.03 -9.21
C GLY A 115 -6.52 -1.86 -9.16
N TYR A 116 -7.67 -1.24 -9.41
CA TYR A 116 -8.98 -1.89 -9.33
C TYR A 116 -9.63 -1.96 -10.71
N PRO A 117 -9.89 -3.17 -11.25
CA PRO A 117 -10.61 -3.30 -12.51
C PRO A 117 -12.10 -3.00 -12.33
N ASP A 118 -12.71 -2.36 -13.31
CA ASP A 118 -14.15 -2.05 -13.39
C ASP A 118 -14.70 -1.41 -12.08
N ASP A 119 -15.89 -1.84 -11.66
CA ASP A 119 -16.56 -1.35 -10.43
C ASP A 119 -16.02 -1.95 -9.13
N SER A 120 -14.87 -2.66 -9.16
CA SER A 120 -14.35 -3.34 -7.96
C SER A 120 -13.92 -2.34 -6.88
N PHE A 121 -13.46 -1.15 -7.25
CA PHE A 121 -13.14 -0.08 -6.30
C PHE A 121 -14.38 0.36 -5.51
N LYS A 122 -15.51 0.58 -6.17
CA LYS A 122 -16.77 0.94 -5.52
C LYS A 122 -17.23 -0.15 -4.53
N ARG A 123 -17.21 -1.42 -4.98
CA ARG A 123 -17.52 -2.56 -4.10
C ARG A 123 -16.59 -2.65 -2.89
N GLN A 124 -15.30 -2.33 -3.06
CA GLN A 124 -14.34 -2.29 -1.97
C GLN A 124 -14.68 -1.21 -0.95
N LEU A 125 -15.05 0.00 -1.39
CA LEU A 125 -15.49 1.08 -0.49
C LEU A 125 -16.77 0.68 0.28
N GLU A 126 -17.74 0.11 -0.40
CA GLU A 126 -18.98 -0.40 0.22
C GLU A 126 -18.68 -1.50 1.25
N PHE A 127 -17.77 -2.43 0.95
CA PHE A 127 -17.35 -3.49 1.87
C PHE A 127 -16.71 -2.95 3.16
N VAL A 128 -15.86 -1.92 3.05
CA VAL A 128 -15.28 -1.25 4.23
C VAL A 128 -16.22 -0.22 4.86
N GLY A 129 -17.36 0.08 4.21
CA GLY A 129 -18.39 1.00 4.68
C GLY A 129 -17.94 2.45 4.63
N LEU A 130 -17.19 2.83 3.60
CA LEU A 130 -16.78 4.21 3.33
C LEU A 130 -17.50 4.73 2.09
N THR A 131 -17.90 5.99 2.13
CA THR A 131 -18.28 6.73 0.93
C THR A 131 -17.02 7.16 0.16
N ARG A 132 -17.17 7.44 -1.13
CA ARG A 132 -16.09 8.01 -1.94
C ARG A 132 -15.52 9.29 -1.33
N LYS A 133 -16.40 10.19 -0.86
CA LYS A 133 -16.01 11.47 -0.25
C LYS A 133 -15.16 11.28 1.02
N GLU A 134 -15.52 10.34 1.88
CA GLU A 134 -14.75 10.02 3.09
C GLU A 134 -13.40 9.42 2.74
N TRP A 135 -13.33 8.58 1.72
CA TRP A 135 -12.08 8.03 1.23
C TRP A 135 -11.16 9.14 0.65
N GLU A 136 -11.68 10.02 -0.21
CA GLU A 136 -10.94 11.15 -0.78
C GLU A 136 -10.39 12.06 0.33
N TYR A 137 -11.22 12.40 1.31
CA TYR A 137 -10.81 13.16 2.48
C TYR A 137 -9.68 12.47 3.27
N THR A 138 -9.76 11.14 3.41
CA THR A 138 -8.69 10.37 4.08
C THR A 138 -7.39 10.45 3.30
N ILE A 139 -7.42 10.35 1.98
CA ILE A 139 -6.23 10.49 1.12
C ILE A 139 -5.64 11.90 1.24
N GLU A 140 -6.49 12.94 1.19
CA GLU A 140 -6.08 14.32 1.33
C GLU A 140 -5.36 14.57 2.67
N ASN A 141 -5.94 14.16 3.77
CA ASN A 141 -5.32 14.29 5.10
C ASN A 141 -3.98 13.55 5.19
N ASN A 142 -3.90 12.36 4.61
CA ASN A 142 -2.65 11.60 4.58
C ASN A 142 -1.55 12.33 3.80
N LEU A 143 -1.90 12.97 2.70
CA LEU A 143 -0.97 13.78 1.92
C LEU A 143 -0.50 15.00 2.70
N LEU A 144 -1.42 15.71 3.38
CA LEU A 144 -1.08 16.86 4.23
C LEU A 144 -0.14 16.45 5.35
N ILE A 145 -0.43 15.37 6.08
CA ILE A 145 0.42 14.84 7.15
C ILE A 145 1.79 14.42 6.60
N LYS A 146 1.82 13.73 5.47
CA LYS A 146 3.07 13.33 4.81
C LYS A 146 3.92 14.54 4.45
N LYS A 147 3.32 15.59 3.91
CA LYS A 147 3.99 16.85 3.54
C LYS A 147 4.50 17.58 4.78
N LEU A 148 3.70 17.65 5.84
CA LEU A 148 4.10 18.21 7.14
C LEU A 148 5.34 17.49 7.70
N ILE A 149 5.29 16.16 7.80
CA ILE A 149 6.40 15.34 8.32
C ILE A 149 7.65 15.49 7.44
N SER A 150 7.47 15.50 6.11
CA SER A 150 8.58 15.72 5.18
C SER A 150 9.27 17.05 5.42
N ASN A 151 8.50 18.13 5.60
CA ASN A 151 9.03 19.47 5.74
C ASN A 151 9.65 19.73 7.13
N LEU A 152 9.01 19.29 8.21
CA LEU A 152 9.42 19.65 9.56
C LEU A 152 10.36 18.63 10.22
N VAL A 153 10.31 17.39 9.79
CA VAL A 153 11.03 16.26 10.42
C VAL A 153 12.05 15.67 9.47
N ASN A 154 11.60 15.10 8.35
CA ASN A 154 12.46 14.30 7.46
C ASN A 154 13.54 15.16 6.78
N SER A 155 13.26 16.44 6.50
CA SER A 155 14.23 17.38 5.94
C SER A 155 15.47 17.60 6.83
N LYS A 156 15.38 17.25 8.10
CA LYS A 156 16.49 17.37 9.08
C LYS A 156 17.27 16.08 9.27
N VAL A 157 16.83 15.00 8.61
CA VAL A 157 17.44 13.68 8.70
C VAL A 157 18.16 13.40 7.39
N SER A 158 19.43 13.05 7.46
CA SER A 158 20.22 12.72 6.29
C SER A 158 21.13 11.54 6.57
N VAL A 159 21.49 10.84 5.51
CA VAL A 159 22.47 9.74 5.53
C VAL A 159 23.64 10.14 4.62
N SER A 160 24.85 10.00 5.11
CA SER A 160 26.06 10.34 4.35
C SER A 160 26.37 9.29 3.26
N ASP A 161 27.04 9.73 2.19
CA ASP A 161 27.57 8.82 1.16
C ASP A 161 28.46 7.71 1.75
N GLY A 162 29.21 8.03 2.80
CA GLY A 162 30.04 7.04 3.49
C GLY A 162 29.25 5.94 4.20
N GLU A 163 28.11 6.29 4.81
CA GLU A 163 27.22 5.29 5.43
C GLU A 163 26.55 4.44 4.38
N MET A 164 26.10 5.05 3.28
CA MET A 164 25.49 4.32 2.16
C MET A 164 26.48 3.34 1.53
N ARG A 165 27.75 3.73 1.33
CA ARG A 165 28.79 2.83 0.80
C ARG A 165 29.07 1.68 1.75
N ARG A 166 29.27 1.94 3.04
CA ARG A 166 29.46 0.88 4.05
C ARG A 166 28.32 -0.14 4.07
N TYR A 167 27.07 0.35 4.00
CA TYR A 167 25.92 -0.53 3.95
C TYR A 167 25.89 -1.37 2.67
N PHE A 168 26.13 -0.75 1.52
CA PHE A 168 26.19 -1.42 0.23
C PHE A 168 27.24 -2.53 0.21
N GLU A 169 28.47 -2.22 0.65
CA GLU A 169 29.58 -3.17 0.72
C GLU A 169 29.31 -4.33 1.70
N ALA A 170 28.74 -4.03 2.87
CA ALA A 170 28.39 -5.04 3.86
C ALA A 170 27.20 -5.94 3.43
N ASN A 171 26.41 -5.51 2.44
CA ASN A 171 25.22 -6.20 1.99
C ASN A 171 25.26 -6.50 0.47
N GLU A 172 26.43 -6.68 -0.11
CA GLU A 172 26.63 -6.86 -1.56
C GLU A 172 25.68 -7.91 -2.18
N SER A 173 25.43 -9.00 -1.45
CA SER A 173 24.51 -10.07 -1.89
C SER A 173 23.07 -9.62 -2.13
N ARG A 174 22.64 -8.49 -1.57
CA ARG A 174 21.29 -7.91 -1.77
C ARG A 174 21.19 -7.07 -3.03
N PHE A 175 22.33 -6.67 -3.61
CA PHE A 175 22.41 -5.77 -4.75
C PHE A 175 22.81 -6.50 -6.03
N HIS A 176 21.97 -7.46 -6.39
CA HIS A 176 22.11 -8.23 -7.61
C HIS A 176 20.85 -8.06 -8.46
N LYS A 177 21.03 -7.83 -9.75
CA LYS A 177 19.99 -8.05 -10.74
C LYS A 177 20.06 -9.51 -11.13
N ARG A 178 19.01 -10.26 -10.88
CA ARG A 178 18.91 -11.67 -11.26
C ARG A 178 18.85 -11.80 -12.77
N GLU A 179 19.18 -13.00 -13.26
CA GLU A 179 18.95 -13.33 -14.66
C GLU A 179 17.47 -13.19 -14.98
N GLN A 180 17.17 -12.51 -16.11
CA GLN A 180 15.82 -12.40 -16.66
C GLN A 180 15.79 -13.00 -18.05
N VAL A 181 14.72 -13.69 -18.38
CA VAL A 181 14.47 -14.26 -19.68
C VAL A 181 13.18 -13.66 -20.23
N ARG A 182 13.20 -13.27 -21.50
CA ARG A 182 11.99 -12.97 -22.26
C ARG A 182 11.71 -14.14 -23.17
N ALA A 183 10.52 -14.71 -23.07
CA ALA A 183 10.14 -15.89 -23.83
C ALA A 183 8.75 -15.73 -24.44
N LEU A 184 8.57 -16.37 -25.58
CA LEU A 184 7.25 -16.65 -26.18
C LEU A 184 6.75 -17.99 -25.64
N HIS A 185 5.44 -18.10 -25.48
CA HIS A 185 4.76 -19.27 -24.93
C HIS A 185 3.57 -19.68 -25.79
N ILE A 186 3.41 -20.98 -25.96
CA ILE A 186 2.22 -21.61 -26.53
C ILE A 186 1.72 -22.64 -25.54
N MET A 187 0.43 -22.61 -25.23
CA MET A 187 -0.26 -23.60 -24.42
C MET A 187 -1.43 -24.17 -25.20
N VAL A 188 -1.56 -25.47 -25.20
CA VAL A 188 -2.70 -26.21 -25.79
C VAL A 188 -3.18 -27.32 -24.85
N GLU A 189 -4.36 -27.86 -25.12
CA GLU A 189 -4.97 -28.87 -24.24
C GLU A 189 -4.37 -30.26 -24.43
N THR A 190 -4.00 -30.63 -25.67
CA THR A 190 -3.61 -32.00 -25.99
C THR A 190 -2.14 -32.11 -26.45
N GLU A 191 -1.57 -33.31 -26.23
CA GLU A 191 -0.22 -33.64 -26.68
C GLU A 191 -0.13 -33.72 -28.21
N GLU A 192 -1.19 -34.12 -28.88
CA GLU A 192 -1.27 -34.18 -30.34
C GLU A 192 -1.14 -32.78 -30.95
N GLU A 193 -1.87 -31.82 -30.41
CA GLU A 193 -1.81 -30.42 -30.90
C GLU A 193 -0.41 -29.84 -30.74
N ILE A 194 0.19 -29.96 -29.55
CA ILE A 194 1.53 -29.38 -29.32
C ILE A 194 2.60 -30.04 -30.18
N ARG A 195 2.48 -31.34 -30.48
CA ARG A 195 3.36 -32.05 -31.40
C ARG A 195 3.21 -31.59 -32.86
N LEU A 196 2.01 -31.25 -33.30
CA LEU A 196 1.76 -30.66 -34.61
C LEU A 196 2.41 -29.31 -34.71
N ILE A 197 2.21 -28.43 -33.72
CA ILE A 197 2.82 -27.11 -33.64
C ILE A 197 4.35 -27.24 -33.67
N GLN A 198 4.92 -28.19 -32.93
CA GLN A 198 6.37 -28.42 -32.91
C GLN A 198 6.90 -28.82 -34.30
N LYS A 199 6.15 -29.62 -35.07
CA LYS A 199 6.51 -29.96 -36.45
C LYS A 199 6.45 -28.77 -37.40
N GLU A 200 5.43 -27.91 -37.25
CA GLU A 200 5.30 -26.68 -38.06
C GLU A 200 6.45 -25.72 -37.77
N LEU A 201 6.85 -25.56 -36.54
CA LEU A 201 8.03 -24.80 -36.17
C LEU A 201 9.30 -25.35 -36.82
N GLN A 202 9.48 -26.67 -36.84
CA GLN A 202 10.64 -27.30 -37.47
C GLN A 202 10.65 -27.11 -38.99
N SER A 203 9.48 -27.08 -39.63
CA SER A 203 9.34 -26.87 -41.08
C SER A 203 9.60 -25.42 -41.50
N LYS A 204 9.64 -24.48 -40.51
CA LYS A 204 9.79 -23.03 -40.73
C LYS A 204 8.73 -22.38 -41.62
N GLN A 205 7.54 -22.99 -41.71
CA GLN A 205 6.44 -22.42 -42.51
C GLN A 205 5.76 -21.25 -41.77
N LYS A 206 5.66 -21.33 -40.45
CA LYS A 206 5.16 -20.27 -39.58
C LYS A 206 6.16 -19.98 -38.47
N ASP A 207 6.20 -18.75 -38.01
CA ASP A 207 7.01 -18.42 -36.85
C ASP A 207 6.28 -18.77 -35.54
N PHE A 208 7.01 -18.70 -34.43
CA PHE A 208 6.46 -19.06 -33.11
C PHE A 208 5.31 -18.12 -32.71
N SER A 209 5.42 -16.84 -33.04
CA SER A 209 4.42 -15.83 -32.67
C SER A 209 3.12 -15.99 -33.48
N GLU A 210 3.24 -16.40 -34.76
CA GLU A 210 2.07 -16.71 -35.59
C GLU A 210 1.32 -17.93 -35.05
N LEU A 211 2.06 -19.00 -34.70
CA LEU A 211 1.46 -20.20 -34.11
C LEU A 211 0.87 -19.94 -32.73
N ALA A 212 1.50 -19.07 -31.92
CA ALA A 212 0.94 -18.66 -30.65
C ALA A 212 -0.41 -17.94 -30.80
N LYS A 213 -0.53 -17.03 -31.77
CA LYS A 213 -1.79 -16.33 -32.06
C LYS A 213 -2.89 -17.25 -32.56
N GLU A 214 -2.52 -18.30 -33.29
CA GLU A 214 -3.48 -19.22 -33.93
C GLU A 214 -3.95 -20.32 -32.97
N PHE A 215 -3.07 -20.84 -32.13
CA PHE A 215 -3.34 -22.08 -31.37
C PHE A 215 -3.25 -21.92 -29.85
N SER A 216 -2.57 -20.87 -29.33
CA SER A 216 -2.37 -20.79 -27.88
C SER A 216 -3.66 -20.49 -27.14
N LEU A 217 -3.94 -21.26 -26.09
CA LEU A 217 -5.02 -21.04 -25.13
C LEU A 217 -4.61 -20.05 -24.01
N GLY A 218 -3.33 -19.73 -23.91
CA GLY A 218 -2.84 -18.75 -22.94
C GLY A 218 -3.30 -17.32 -23.28
N PRO A 219 -3.53 -16.46 -22.28
CA PRO A 219 -3.97 -15.09 -22.48
C PRO A 219 -2.98 -14.26 -23.32
N GLU A 220 -1.69 -14.58 -23.26
CA GLU A 220 -0.61 -13.97 -24.08
C GLU A 220 -0.65 -14.42 -25.55
N GLY A 221 -1.39 -15.45 -25.90
CA GLY A 221 -1.51 -15.96 -27.26
C GLY A 221 -1.87 -14.86 -28.27
N THR A 222 -2.81 -13.99 -27.94
CA THR A 222 -3.22 -12.84 -28.77
C THR A 222 -2.09 -11.86 -29.06
N LEU A 223 -1.10 -11.79 -28.17
CA LEU A 223 0.12 -10.99 -28.29
C LEU A 223 1.29 -11.77 -28.91
N GLY A 224 1.02 -12.93 -29.51
CA GLY A 224 2.04 -13.80 -30.10
C GLY A 224 2.81 -14.62 -29.07
N GLY A 225 2.23 -14.81 -27.89
CA GLY A 225 2.80 -15.61 -26.82
C GLY A 225 3.81 -14.87 -25.93
N ASP A 226 4.00 -13.56 -26.08
CA ASP A 226 5.06 -12.82 -25.36
C ASP A 226 4.73 -12.69 -23.87
N LEU A 227 5.52 -13.35 -23.03
CA LEU A 227 5.44 -13.30 -21.57
C LEU A 227 6.14 -12.07 -20.96
N GLY A 228 6.86 -11.27 -21.76
CA GLY A 228 7.76 -10.26 -21.25
C GLY A 228 8.98 -10.86 -20.56
N TYR A 229 9.74 -10.00 -19.83
CA TYR A 229 10.87 -10.44 -19.00
C TYR A 229 10.39 -10.94 -17.65
N PHE A 230 10.89 -12.09 -17.22
CA PHE A 230 10.64 -12.66 -15.89
C PHE A 230 11.89 -13.31 -15.32
N GLU A 231 11.92 -13.43 -13.99
CA GLU A 231 12.99 -14.09 -13.23
C GLU A 231 12.57 -15.52 -12.85
N ALA A 232 13.55 -16.39 -12.59
CA ALA A 232 13.28 -17.72 -12.07
C ALA A 232 12.45 -17.65 -10.77
N GLY A 233 11.41 -18.48 -10.68
CA GLY A 233 10.47 -18.50 -9.55
C GLY A 233 9.37 -17.44 -9.57
N GLN A 234 9.28 -16.58 -10.61
CA GLN A 234 8.14 -15.67 -10.80
C GLN A 234 6.95 -16.32 -11.50
N MET A 235 7.21 -17.36 -12.26
CA MET A 235 6.22 -18.17 -12.96
C MET A 235 6.15 -19.57 -12.33
N PRO A 236 5.20 -20.44 -12.71
CA PRO A 236 5.19 -21.85 -12.28
C PRO A 236 6.55 -22.52 -12.55
N GLU A 237 6.94 -23.43 -11.66
CA GLU A 237 8.28 -24.06 -11.65
C GLU A 237 8.66 -24.68 -13.02
N GLU A 238 7.70 -25.21 -13.75
CA GLU A 238 7.90 -25.81 -15.05
C GLU A 238 8.44 -24.80 -16.07
N PHE A 239 8.15 -23.51 -15.91
CA PHE A 239 8.58 -22.42 -16.79
C PHE A 239 10.07 -22.09 -16.59
N ASP A 240 10.64 -22.40 -15.43
CA ASP A 240 12.06 -22.16 -15.14
C ASP A 240 13.01 -22.95 -16.07
N ASN A 241 12.50 -23.94 -16.78
CA ASN A 241 13.29 -24.65 -17.80
C ASN A 241 13.75 -23.73 -18.96
N VAL A 242 13.10 -22.58 -19.20
CA VAL A 242 13.53 -21.63 -20.23
C VAL A 242 14.88 -21.00 -19.92
N PHE A 243 15.26 -20.88 -18.65
CA PHE A 243 16.56 -20.35 -18.25
C PHE A 243 17.75 -21.20 -18.74
N LYS A 244 17.54 -22.49 -19.01
CA LYS A 244 18.55 -23.41 -19.55
C LYS A 244 18.70 -23.31 -21.08
N LEU A 245 17.74 -22.67 -21.77
CA LEU A 245 17.74 -22.54 -23.22
C LEU A 245 18.66 -21.38 -23.64
N LYS A 246 19.17 -21.46 -24.87
CA LYS A 246 19.85 -20.34 -25.54
C LYS A 246 18.82 -19.39 -26.15
N ILE A 247 19.22 -18.17 -26.47
CA ILE A 247 18.40 -17.26 -27.30
C ILE A 247 18.08 -17.97 -28.62
N ASP A 248 16.84 -17.80 -29.07
CA ASP A 248 16.20 -18.53 -30.20
C ASP A 248 15.97 -20.01 -29.97
N GLY A 249 16.34 -20.55 -28.81
CA GLY A 249 16.06 -21.93 -28.42
C GLY A 249 14.59 -22.17 -28.14
N VAL A 250 14.06 -23.28 -28.65
CA VAL A 250 12.72 -23.78 -28.35
C VAL A 250 12.83 -24.91 -27.33
N SER A 251 11.93 -24.92 -26.36
CA SER A 251 11.90 -25.98 -25.32
C SER A 251 11.46 -27.33 -25.89
N ASN A 252 11.71 -28.38 -25.13
CA ASN A 252 10.90 -29.61 -25.26
C ASN A 252 9.46 -29.30 -24.83
N ILE A 253 8.54 -30.19 -25.20
CA ILE A 253 7.15 -30.16 -24.74
C ILE A 253 7.16 -30.32 -23.22
N ILE A 254 6.55 -29.35 -22.51
CA ILE A 254 6.41 -29.34 -21.05
C ILE A 254 4.94 -29.62 -20.73
N ARG A 255 4.69 -30.60 -19.86
CA ARG A 255 3.35 -30.93 -19.39
C ARG A 255 3.10 -30.30 -18.01
N THR A 256 1.95 -29.66 -17.85
CA THR A 256 1.45 -29.16 -16.58
C THR A 256 0.00 -29.62 -16.35
N PRO A 257 -0.59 -29.33 -15.18
CA PRO A 257 -2.03 -29.57 -14.98
C PRO A 257 -2.94 -28.75 -15.93
N TYR A 258 -2.41 -27.69 -16.54
CA TYR A 258 -3.15 -26.79 -17.44
C TYR A 258 -3.07 -27.20 -18.91
N GLY A 259 -2.21 -28.16 -19.28
CA GLY A 259 -2.02 -28.60 -20.65
C GLY A 259 -0.56 -28.82 -21.03
N PHE A 260 -0.29 -28.66 -22.31
CA PHE A 260 1.02 -28.85 -22.93
C PHE A 260 1.57 -27.52 -23.43
N HIS A 261 2.86 -27.29 -23.16
CA HIS A 261 3.50 -25.99 -23.36
C HIS A 261 4.75 -26.13 -24.21
N LEU A 262 4.98 -25.13 -25.05
CA LEU A 262 6.25 -24.85 -25.72
C LEU A 262 6.68 -23.42 -25.41
N PHE A 263 7.96 -23.23 -25.27
CA PHE A 263 8.58 -21.91 -25.05
C PHE A 263 9.67 -21.65 -26.09
N LYS A 264 9.80 -20.39 -26.51
CA LYS A 264 10.94 -19.91 -27.28
C LYS A 264 11.56 -18.72 -26.57
N VAL A 265 12.84 -18.82 -26.23
CA VAL A 265 13.59 -17.69 -25.64
C VAL A 265 13.92 -16.70 -26.73
N ILE A 266 13.56 -15.43 -26.54
CA ILE A 266 13.85 -14.36 -27.49
C ILE A 266 14.91 -13.39 -27.00
N ASP A 267 15.10 -13.27 -25.67
CA ASP A 267 16.17 -12.47 -25.09
C ASP A 267 16.52 -12.94 -23.67
N LYS A 268 17.75 -12.60 -23.23
CA LYS A 268 18.23 -12.87 -21.87
C LYS A 268 19.03 -11.70 -21.34
N ILE A 269 18.68 -11.26 -20.14
CA ILE A 269 19.48 -10.33 -19.36
C ILE A 269 20.23 -11.15 -18.32
N LYS A 270 21.56 -11.20 -18.43
CA LYS A 270 22.39 -11.94 -17.48
C LYS A 270 22.31 -11.33 -16.07
N GLU A 271 22.43 -12.20 -15.08
CA GLU A 271 22.64 -11.73 -13.71
C GLU A 271 23.89 -10.85 -13.63
N ARG A 272 23.82 -9.83 -12.82
CA ARG A 272 24.97 -8.98 -12.54
C ARG A 272 24.85 -8.29 -11.19
N LYS A 273 25.97 -7.96 -10.61
CA LYS A 273 26.00 -7.04 -9.48
C LYS A 273 25.52 -5.66 -9.92
N MET A 274 24.78 -5.02 -9.06
CA MET A 274 24.44 -3.59 -9.22
C MET A 274 25.65 -2.76 -8.78
N SER A 275 25.88 -1.65 -9.44
CA SER A 275 26.83 -0.66 -8.97
C SER A 275 26.28 0.07 -7.73
N PHE A 276 27.17 0.72 -6.97
CA PHE A 276 26.74 1.59 -5.87
C PHE A 276 25.82 2.69 -6.36
N ASP A 277 26.10 3.31 -7.50
CA ASP A 277 25.31 4.40 -8.04
C ASP A 277 23.88 3.95 -8.41
N GLU A 278 23.71 2.75 -8.97
CA GLU A 278 22.39 2.15 -9.22
C GLU A 278 21.63 1.84 -7.94
N SER A 279 22.35 1.54 -6.86
CA SER A 279 21.79 1.14 -5.56
C SER A 279 21.64 2.32 -4.58
N LYS A 280 22.20 3.49 -4.91
CA LYS A 280 22.26 4.65 -4.02
C LYS A 280 20.89 5.04 -3.47
N LYS A 281 19.91 5.24 -4.36
CA LYS A 281 18.56 5.65 -3.95
C LYS A 281 17.84 4.62 -3.07
N PRO A 282 17.78 3.32 -3.41
CA PRO A 282 17.18 2.31 -2.51
C PRO A 282 17.95 2.15 -1.20
N VAL A 283 19.28 2.27 -1.19
CA VAL A 283 20.09 2.24 0.03
C VAL A 283 19.78 3.43 0.92
N GLU A 284 19.75 4.64 0.36
CA GLU A 284 19.39 5.86 1.08
C GLU A 284 18.00 5.75 1.71
N GLN A 285 17.00 5.36 0.93
CA GLN A 285 15.64 5.17 1.42
C GLN A 285 15.56 4.16 2.56
N PHE A 286 16.30 3.06 2.46
CA PHE A 286 16.35 2.05 3.52
C PHE A 286 17.00 2.59 4.79
N LEU A 287 18.14 3.26 4.67
CA LEU A 287 18.88 3.79 5.82
C LEU A 287 18.18 4.97 6.49
N LEU A 288 17.35 5.72 5.76
CA LEU A 288 16.57 6.83 6.31
C LEU A 288 15.35 6.38 7.12
N GLN A 289 14.85 5.16 6.96
CA GLN A 289 13.60 4.71 7.61
C GLN A 289 13.66 4.84 9.13
N GLU A 290 14.60 4.18 9.78
CA GLU A 290 14.71 4.16 11.24
C GLU A 290 15.04 5.54 11.83
N PRO A 291 16.01 6.32 11.30
CA PRO A 291 16.26 7.69 11.76
C PRO A 291 15.07 8.63 11.57
N GLN A 292 14.33 8.53 10.47
CA GLN A 292 13.13 9.34 10.24
C GLN A 292 12.00 8.96 11.20
N ASP A 293 11.77 7.68 11.44
CA ASP A 293 10.79 7.21 12.41
C ASP A 293 11.14 7.69 13.82
N THR A 294 12.41 7.58 14.21
CA THR A 294 12.91 8.08 15.51
C THR A 294 12.74 9.60 15.64
N ALA A 295 13.09 10.34 14.60
CA ALA A 295 12.94 11.79 14.58
C ALA A 295 11.47 12.22 14.68
N PHE A 296 10.57 11.51 13.99
CA PHE A 296 9.14 11.76 14.07
C PHE A 296 8.60 11.50 15.48
N GLN A 297 8.94 10.38 16.09
CA GLN A 297 8.50 10.07 17.46
C GLN A 297 8.98 11.13 18.46
N LYS A 298 10.25 11.51 18.37
CA LYS A 298 10.81 12.58 19.22
C LYS A 298 10.11 13.91 19.00
N TRP A 299 9.85 14.28 17.76
CA TRP A 299 9.13 15.50 17.41
C TRP A 299 7.69 15.49 17.95
N LEU A 300 6.98 14.35 17.83
CA LEU A 300 5.61 14.20 18.32
C LEU A 300 5.53 14.29 19.86
N VAL A 301 6.49 13.69 20.56
CA VAL A 301 6.59 13.82 22.03
C VAL A 301 6.79 15.29 22.42
N GLN A 302 7.72 15.99 21.77
CA GLN A 302 7.96 17.40 22.03
C GLN A 302 6.74 18.29 21.71
N LEU A 303 5.98 17.91 20.67
CA LEU A 303 4.75 18.61 20.31
C LEU A 303 3.70 18.43 21.41
N LYS A 304 3.52 17.21 21.91
CA LYS A 304 2.62 16.93 23.05
C LYS A 304 3.03 17.68 24.32
N GLU A 305 4.31 17.67 24.67
CA GLU A 305 4.83 18.36 25.88
C GLU A 305 4.62 19.88 25.85
N LYS A 306 4.55 20.48 24.66
CA LYS A 306 4.31 21.92 24.46
C LYS A 306 2.83 22.27 24.34
N SER A 307 1.96 21.30 24.35
CA SER A 307 0.53 21.48 24.12
C SER A 307 -0.25 21.33 25.43
N GLU A 308 -1.31 22.11 25.56
CA GLU A 308 -2.28 21.94 26.65
C GLU A 308 -3.27 20.85 26.26
N ILE A 309 -3.31 19.78 27.04
CA ILE A 309 -4.18 18.63 26.79
C ILE A 309 -4.97 18.35 28.05
N GLU A 310 -6.28 18.58 28.00
CA GLU A 310 -7.19 18.33 29.10
C GLU A 310 -8.15 17.20 28.73
N ILE A 311 -8.20 16.15 29.55
CA ILE A 311 -9.05 14.96 29.33
C ILE A 311 -10.17 14.97 30.38
N ASN A 312 -11.41 14.85 29.95
CA ASN A 312 -12.57 14.72 30.83
C ASN A 312 -12.76 13.25 31.20
N TYR A 313 -12.02 12.80 32.21
CA TYR A 313 -12.04 11.41 32.68
C TYR A 313 -13.42 10.97 33.17
N ASP A 314 -14.22 11.87 33.75
CA ASP A 314 -15.56 11.57 34.27
C ASP A 314 -16.52 11.05 33.19
N PHE A 315 -16.40 11.56 31.97
CA PHE A 315 -17.15 11.09 30.81
C PHE A 315 -16.42 9.97 30.06
N PHE A 316 -15.09 10.07 29.95
CA PHE A 316 -14.27 9.06 29.25
C PHE A 316 -14.43 7.66 29.83
N GLU A 317 -14.47 7.51 31.16
CA GLU A 317 -14.64 6.22 31.81
C GLU A 317 -16.03 5.61 31.57
N LYS A 318 -17.07 6.43 31.40
CA LYS A 318 -18.46 6.01 31.19
C LYS A 318 -18.78 5.59 29.74
N ILE A 319 -17.84 5.74 28.81
CA ILE A 319 -18.01 5.30 27.42
C ILE A 319 -17.98 3.77 27.36
N ASN A 320 -19.03 3.17 26.77
CA ASN A 320 -19.22 1.73 26.62
C ASN A 320 -18.92 1.25 25.18
#